data_1cbb60cdf67df30cf60f19f002fd8912
#
_entry.id   1cbb60cdf67df30cf60f19f002fd8912
#
_cell.length_a   1.000
_cell.length_b   1.000
_cell.length_c   1.000
_cell.angle_alpha   90.00
_cell.angle_beta   90.00
_cell.angle_gamma   90.00
#
_symmetry.space_group_name_H-M   'P 1'
#
loop_
_entity.id
_entity.type
_entity.pdbx_description
1 polymer ?
#
loop_
_entity_poly.entity_id
_entity_poly.type
_entity_poly.pdbx_seq_one_letter_code
_entity_poly.pdbx_strand_id
1 'polypeptide(L)'
;MSERSSDYSEPRPQQPHPWTLLTTMHSSAPRWPGALRAALALYVPGLICLALGYEQHMLLLAAGVFSVIYGEGQPYRTRWRYILISGALLTAGVMTGNAVGHVVWGHIDSGGTMWWLSLTAALTTLFGLLGTFVQNALLLPPPGVFFIIMVTGGASMSARGGLTPWDVGQWAAFGVFSGLVFGMSAYFINPHGPEESAVQNLCDAVGDFEDSPSIAGNHRAQTALANAWSVLASAGIINGGRIIRPELSHLVERTQKARIELVRINASSGVIPVSDELSDSPALVDPSRAAIPLARPEVRSRINRSLTWNSHAVVTAQRVAFAGIVSAVIGIALGFDRPDWAVVSAVIMLQWGPERIPGMVRGIQRMFGSIVGIGIFALLHHFEVGGFWMLTVLAIGQFGAEIFVVKNYALTVIFTTPIALMMGSSSAQDIGHVVTSRTIEVLLAVLASVAVLWFLRPKAEARYHSFVANNCRNAMGALLGALLVTTPRRALPERRDLQYELLTERRTIMTLSANHPLIAEEVWQRHQQMQRTGYMLLDYCHGRGHDEASLDDLSNLAAEVRLLLDD
;
A
#
# COMPACT_ATOMS: atom_id res chain seq x y z
N MET A 1 -25.42 -13.73 33.70
CA MET A 1 -24.58 -13.53 32.49
C MET A 1 -23.78 -12.21 32.52
N SER A 2 -23.46 -11.60 33.66
CA SER A 2 -22.89 -10.23 33.69
C SER A 2 -21.43 -10.11 34.20
N GLU A 3 -20.72 -11.19 34.49
CA GLU A 3 -19.37 -11.08 35.10
C GLU A 3 -18.19 -11.53 34.21
N ARG A 4 -18.42 -12.15 33.06
CA ARG A 4 -17.31 -12.58 32.15
C ARG A 4 -16.93 -11.59 31.07
N SER A 5 -17.67 -10.48 30.86
CA SER A 5 -17.43 -9.56 29.76
C SER A 5 -16.36 -8.48 29.99
N SER A 6 -15.79 -8.40 31.20
CA SER A 6 -14.88 -7.31 31.57
C SER A 6 -13.37 -7.57 31.34
N ASP A 7 -12.96 -8.81 31.04
CA ASP A 7 -11.54 -9.18 31.05
C ASP A 7 -10.77 -8.93 29.75
N TYR A 8 -11.43 -8.70 28.64
CA TYR A 8 -10.75 -8.46 27.35
C TYR A 8 -10.86 -7.00 26.90
N SER A 9 -10.31 -6.08 27.68
CA SER A 9 -10.07 -4.73 27.20
C SER A 9 -8.71 -4.66 26.49
N GLU A 10 -8.72 -4.31 25.21
CA GLU A 10 -7.47 -4.03 24.51
C GLU A 10 -6.90 -2.70 24.99
N PRO A 11 -5.67 -2.65 25.50
CA PRO A 11 -5.06 -1.38 25.84
C PRO A 11 -4.88 -0.53 24.58
N ARG A 12 -5.16 0.76 24.68
CA ARG A 12 -4.92 1.68 23.58
C ARG A 12 -3.44 1.60 23.16
N PRO A 13 -3.15 1.50 21.85
CA PRO A 13 -1.78 1.52 21.36
C PRO A 13 -1.05 2.79 21.81
N GLN A 14 0.08 2.61 22.46
CA GLN A 14 0.95 3.73 22.80
C GLN A 14 1.56 4.32 21.53
N GLN A 15 1.84 5.62 21.55
CA GLN A 15 2.58 6.25 20.45
C GLN A 15 3.94 5.55 20.31
N PRO A 16 4.29 5.10 19.11
CA PRO A 16 5.57 4.44 18.90
C PRO A 16 6.70 5.44 19.16
N HIS A 17 7.71 5.03 19.91
CA HIS A 17 8.85 5.87 20.18
C HIS A 17 9.66 6.06 18.87
N PRO A 18 10.04 7.28 18.47
CA PRO A 18 10.73 7.53 17.19
C PRO A 18 12.01 6.71 17.03
N TRP A 19 12.78 6.51 18.10
CA TRP A 19 14.02 5.73 18.07
C TRP A 19 13.78 4.26 17.75
N THR A 20 12.74 3.66 18.33
CA THR A 20 12.40 2.26 18.01
C THR A 20 12.02 2.12 16.54
N LEU A 21 11.23 3.06 15.99
CA LEU A 21 10.87 3.05 14.56
C LEU A 21 12.09 3.23 13.64
N LEU A 22 13.08 4.03 14.04
CA LEU A 22 14.31 4.23 13.26
C LEU A 22 15.14 2.96 13.16
N THR A 23 15.25 2.21 14.27
CA THR A 23 16.17 1.07 14.39
C THR A 23 15.50 -0.28 14.15
N THR A 24 14.17 -0.36 14.21
CA THR A 24 13.46 -1.63 14.05
C THR A 24 13.65 -2.20 12.65
N MET A 25 14.07 -3.47 12.61
CA MET A 25 14.05 -4.30 11.43
C MET A 25 12.78 -5.13 11.45
N HIS A 26 11.81 -4.76 10.64
CA HIS A 26 10.55 -5.51 10.58
C HIS A 26 10.79 -6.92 10.05
N SER A 27 10.30 -7.92 10.79
CA SER A 27 10.26 -9.29 10.28
C SER A 27 9.25 -9.36 9.15
N SER A 28 9.66 -9.89 8.03
CA SER A 28 8.80 -10.10 6.86
C SER A 28 9.12 -11.43 6.21
N ALA A 29 8.14 -12.00 5.52
CA ALA A 29 8.37 -13.18 4.67
C ALA A 29 9.59 -12.97 3.74
N PRO A 30 10.32 -14.03 3.37
CA PRO A 30 11.49 -13.93 2.51
C PRO A 30 11.15 -13.25 1.18
N ARG A 31 11.74 -12.07 0.92
CA ARG A 31 11.53 -11.31 -0.33
C ARG A 31 12.60 -11.51 -1.38
N TRP A 32 13.65 -12.30 -1.05
CA TRP A 32 14.76 -12.50 -1.97
C TRP A 32 14.36 -13.05 -3.36
N PRO A 33 13.29 -13.91 -3.52
CA PRO A 33 12.92 -14.36 -4.86
C PRO A 33 12.33 -13.24 -5.72
N GLY A 34 11.55 -12.33 -5.10
CA GLY A 34 11.03 -11.12 -5.77
C GLY A 34 12.15 -10.16 -6.12
N ALA A 35 13.07 -9.91 -5.18
CA ALA A 35 14.25 -9.06 -5.38
C ALA A 35 15.16 -9.57 -6.50
N LEU A 36 15.37 -10.89 -6.56
CA LEU A 36 16.15 -11.50 -7.64
C LEU A 36 15.47 -11.32 -9.01
N ARG A 37 14.16 -11.52 -9.09
CA ARG A 37 13.41 -11.27 -10.33
C ARG A 37 13.51 -9.82 -10.77
N ALA A 38 13.39 -8.87 -9.85
CA ALA A 38 13.52 -7.44 -10.15
C ALA A 38 14.93 -7.09 -10.63
N ALA A 39 15.96 -7.61 -10.00
CA ALA A 39 17.35 -7.42 -10.43
C ALA A 39 17.62 -8.02 -11.81
N LEU A 40 17.17 -9.26 -12.06
CA LEU A 40 17.33 -9.93 -13.35
C LEU A 40 16.54 -9.25 -14.47
N ALA A 41 15.36 -8.70 -14.16
CA ALA A 41 14.56 -7.95 -15.11
C ALA A 41 15.29 -6.69 -15.64
N LEU A 42 16.20 -6.11 -14.86
CA LEU A 42 17.07 -5.03 -15.27
C LEU A 42 18.37 -5.53 -15.91
N TYR A 43 19.00 -6.51 -15.26
CA TYR A 43 20.35 -6.95 -15.61
C TYR A 43 20.42 -7.64 -16.96
N VAL A 44 19.49 -8.57 -17.23
CA VAL A 44 19.52 -9.36 -18.48
C VAL A 44 19.33 -8.49 -19.73
N PRO A 45 18.27 -7.66 -19.84
CA PRO A 45 18.15 -6.77 -21.01
C PRO A 45 19.24 -5.72 -21.07
N GLY A 46 19.75 -5.25 -19.91
CA GLY A 46 20.91 -4.35 -19.85
C GLY A 46 22.17 -4.97 -20.46
N LEU A 47 22.45 -6.26 -20.20
CA LEU A 47 23.55 -7.00 -20.84
C LEU A 47 23.36 -7.11 -22.34
N ILE A 48 22.13 -7.33 -22.81
CA ILE A 48 21.82 -7.39 -24.24
C ILE A 48 22.10 -6.01 -24.89
N CYS A 49 21.69 -4.92 -24.25
CA CYS A 49 21.97 -3.56 -24.73
C CYS A 49 23.48 -3.30 -24.83
N LEU A 50 24.25 -3.68 -23.80
CA LEU A 50 25.72 -3.55 -23.83
C LEU A 50 26.34 -4.35 -24.98
N ALA A 51 25.94 -5.61 -25.16
CA ALA A 51 26.46 -6.48 -26.22
C ALA A 51 26.14 -5.96 -27.64
N LEU A 52 25.01 -5.24 -27.78
CA LEU A 52 24.60 -4.64 -29.06
C LEU A 52 25.10 -3.20 -29.26
N GLY A 53 25.87 -2.64 -28.33
CA GLY A 53 26.38 -1.28 -28.40
C GLY A 53 25.38 -0.17 -28.05
N TYR A 54 24.26 -0.52 -27.40
CA TYR A 54 23.22 0.43 -26.97
C TYR A 54 23.39 0.87 -25.50
N GLU A 55 24.63 1.06 -25.03
CA GLU A 55 24.93 1.40 -23.64
C GLU A 55 24.17 2.64 -23.15
N GLN A 56 24.08 3.69 -23.99
CA GLN A 56 23.40 4.95 -23.63
C GLN A 56 21.90 4.77 -23.35
N HIS A 57 21.27 3.73 -23.91
CA HIS A 57 19.85 3.45 -23.77
C HIS A 57 19.53 2.49 -22.62
N MET A 58 20.55 1.84 -22.05
CA MET A 58 20.40 0.84 -20.99
C MET A 58 19.66 1.38 -19.78
N LEU A 59 19.90 2.64 -19.40
CA LEU A 59 19.25 3.29 -18.29
C LEU A 59 17.76 3.60 -18.53
N LEU A 60 17.35 3.80 -19.78
CA LEU A 60 15.95 4.06 -20.15
C LEU A 60 15.07 2.83 -19.94
N LEU A 61 15.65 1.61 -20.04
CA LEU A 61 14.95 0.36 -19.74
C LEU A 61 14.45 0.33 -18.29
N ALA A 62 15.25 0.83 -17.36
CA ALA A 62 14.96 0.75 -15.94
C ALA A 62 13.61 1.39 -15.59
N ALA A 63 13.20 2.44 -16.29
CA ALA A 63 11.91 3.09 -16.10
C ALA A 63 10.74 2.10 -16.27
N GLY A 64 10.79 1.23 -17.27
CA GLY A 64 9.78 0.20 -17.52
C GLY A 64 9.94 -1.02 -16.63
N VAL A 65 11.18 -1.41 -16.32
CA VAL A 65 11.49 -2.56 -15.46
C VAL A 65 10.87 -2.43 -14.07
N PHE A 66 10.72 -1.23 -13.52
CA PHE A 66 10.04 -1.02 -12.23
C PHE A 66 8.62 -1.57 -12.20
N SER A 67 8.00 -1.86 -13.36
CA SER A 67 6.69 -2.52 -13.41
C SER A 67 6.68 -3.92 -12.78
N VAL A 68 7.82 -4.63 -12.72
CA VAL A 68 7.97 -5.97 -12.14
C VAL A 68 7.60 -6.03 -10.65
N ILE A 69 7.79 -4.91 -9.95
CA ILE A 69 7.53 -4.79 -8.49
C ILE A 69 6.04 -4.76 -8.20
N TYR A 70 5.24 -4.26 -9.15
CA TYR A 70 3.80 -4.14 -8.98
C TYR A 70 3.10 -5.50 -9.05
N GLY A 71 2.12 -5.70 -8.17
CA GLY A 71 1.37 -6.94 -8.12
C GLY A 71 2.14 -8.12 -7.49
N GLU A 72 3.24 -7.87 -6.77
CA GLU A 72 3.91 -8.93 -6.00
C GLU A 72 2.94 -9.50 -4.96
N GLY A 73 2.90 -10.83 -4.83
CA GLY A 73 1.95 -11.54 -3.95
C GLY A 73 0.52 -11.66 -4.50
N GLN A 74 0.21 -11.08 -5.67
CA GLN A 74 -1.08 -11.28 -6.34
C GLN A 74 -1.08 -12.60 -7.14
N PRO A 75 -2.25 -13.26 -7.29
CA PRO A 75 -2.39 -14.43 -8.16
C PRO A 75 -1.88 -14.15 -9.57
N TYR A 76 -1.17 -15.10 -10.17
CA TYR A 76 -0.59 -14.92 -11.51
C TYR A 76 -1.65 -14.63 -12.58
N ARG A 77 -2.88 -15.11 -12.40
CA ARG A 77 -4.02 -14.78 -13.26
C ARG A 77 -4.29 -13.29 -13.39
N THR A 78 -4.01 -12.51 -12.35
CA THR A 78 -4.22 -11.05 -12.33
C THR A 78 -2.91 -10.27 -12.31
N ARG A 79 -1.81 -10.84 -11.85
CA ARG A 79 -0.50 -10.19 -11.72
C ARG A 79 0.00 -9.58 -13.01
N TRP A 80 -0.11 -10.27 -14.15
CA TRP A 80 0.29 -9.74 -15.44
C TRP A 80 -0.42 -8.42 -15.80
N ARG A 81 -1.70 -8.27 -15.36
CA ARG A 81 -2.45 -7.03 -15.57
C ARG A 81 -1.88 -5.88 -14.73
N TYR A 82 -1.50 -6.16 -13.47
CA TYR A 82 -0.85 -5.16 -12.62
C TYR A 82 0.48 -4.70 -13.24
N ILE A 83 1.30 -5.62 -13.74
CA ILE A 83 2.56 -5.29 -14.42
C ILE A 83 2.31 -4.47 -15.69
N LEU A 84 1.36 -4.84 -16.52
CA LEU A 84 1.06 -4.10 -17.76
C LEU A 84 0.45 -2.73 -17.47
N ILE A 85 -0.49 -2.61 -16.53
CA ILE A 85 -1.10 -1.31 -16.19
C ILE A 85 -0.05 -0.38 -15.59
N SER A 86 0.75 -0.85 -14.62
CA SER A 86 1.82 -0.04 -14.05
C SER A 86 2.90 0.30 -15.09
N GLY A 87 3.24 -0.67 -15.96
CA GLY A 87 4.16 -0.46 -17.07
C GLY A 87 3.66 0.59 -18.06
N ALA A 88 2.39 0.56 -18.43
CA ALA A 88 1.78 1.59 -19.28
C ALA A 88 1.80 2.98 -18.62
N LEU A 89 1.53 3.04 -17.31
CA LEU A 89 1.60 4.30 -16.54
C LEU A 89 3.05 4.82 -16.45
N LEU A 90 4.02 3.94 -16.24
CA LEU A 90 5.44 4.29 -16.22
C LEU A 90 5.88 4.81 -17.58
N THR A 91 5.55 4.11 -18.67
CA THR A 91 5.87 4.52 -20.04
C THR A 91 5.21 5.85 -20.40
N ALA A 92 3.93 6.01 -20.11
CA ALA A 92 3.23 7.29 -20.31
C ALA A 92 3.85 8.42 -19.48
N GLY A 93 4.24 8.13 -18.22
CA GLY A 93 4.93 9.07 -17.34
C GLY A 93 6.27 9.54 -17.91
N VAL A 94 7.09 8.60 -18.41
CA VAL A 94 8.37 8.92 -19.05
C VAL A 94 8.16 9.77 -20.31
N MET A 95 7.20 9.40 -21.18
CA MET A 95 6.91 10.15 -22.40
C MET A 95 6.41 11.57 -22.11
N THR A 96 5.47 11.72 -21.16
CA THR A 96 4.94 13.04 -20.78
C THR A 96 5.99 13.90 -20.07
N GLY A 97 6.81 13.30 -19.20
CA GLY A 97 7.92 13.98 -18.54
C GLY A 97 8.95 14.51 -19.54
N ASN A 98 9.33 13.68 -20.53
CA ASN A 98 10.24 14.08 -21.60
C ASN A 98 9.63 15.18 -22.48
N ALA A 99 8.34 15.05 -22.89
CA ALA A 99 7.66 16.06 -23.69
C ALA A 99 7.61 17.43 -22.99
N VAL A 100 7.29 17.45 -21.68
CA VAL A 100 7.35 18.66 -20.87
C VAL A 100 8.79 19.17 -20.77
N GLY A 101 9.77 18.26 -20.62
CA GLY A 101 11.19 18.62 -20.62
C GLY A 101 11.62 19.36 -21.89
N HIS A 102 11.18 18.93 -23.09
CA HIS A 102 11.45 19.67 -24.33
C HIS A 102 10.95 21.10 -24.31
N VAL A 103 9.74 21.32 -23.82
CA VAL A 103 9.18 22.67 -23.67
C VAL A 103 9.99 23.50 -22.70
N VAL A 104 10.29 22.94 -21.52
CA VAL A 104 10.99 23.63 -20.43
C VAL A 104 12.42 24.00 -20.85
N TRP A 105 13.21 23.01 -21.31
CA TRP A 105 14.60 23.25 -21.66
C TRP A 105 14.75 24.06 -22.95
N GLY A 106 13.83 23.89 -23.92
CA GLY A 106 13.82 24.73 -25.11
C GLY A 106 13.68 26.23 -24.79
N HIS A 107 12.87 26.58 -23.78
CA HIS A 107 12.74 27.96 -23.32
C HIS A 107 13.95 28.44 -22.48
N ILE A 108 14.45 27.60 -21.57
CA ILE A 108 15.59 27.96 -20.72
C ILE A 108 16.85 28.14 -21.57
N ASP A 109 17.16 27.20 -22.47
CA ASP A 109 18.35 27.23 -23.31
C ASP A 109 18.28 28.36 -24.36
N SER A 110 17.08 28.87 -24.70
CA SER A 110 16.87 30.07 -25.51
C SER A 110 16.97 31.41 -24.73
N GLY A 111 17.37 31.38 -23.47
CA GLY A 111 17.55 32.58 -22.60
C GLY A 111 16.36 32.88 -21.69
N GLY A 112 15.40 31.97 -21.57
CA GLY A 112 14.31 32.07 -20.61
C GLY A 112 14.75 31.86 -19.17
N THR A 113 13.82 32.14 -18.24
CA THR A 113 14.11 32.03 -16.80
C THR A 113 13.98 30.58 -16.31
N MET A 114 14.68 30.23 -15.22
CA MET A 114 14.57 28.92 -14.54
C MET A 114 13.15 28.62 -14.02
N TRP A 115 12.27 29.61 -13.95
CA TRP A 115 10.86 29.44 -13.56
C TRP A 115 10.06 28.53 -14.52
N TRP A 116 10.55 28.26 -15.74
CA TRP A 116 9.96 27.25 -16.60
C TRP A 116 9.98 25.87 -15.99
N LEU A 117 10.92 25.56 -15.08
CA LEU A 117 10.96 24.32 -14.31
C LEU A 117 9.71 24.12 -13.42
N SER A 118 8.95 25.18 -13.15
CA SER A 118 7.65 25.07 -12.46
C SER A 118 6.66 24.15 -13.21
N LEU A 119 6.76 24.04 -14.53
CA LEU A 119 5.94 23.13 -15.33
C LEU A 119 6.26 21.66 -15.03
N THR A 120 7.54 21.30 -14.92
CA THR A 120 7.96 19.95 -14.50
C THR A 120 7.52 19.67 -13.05
N ALA A 121 7.69 20.64 -12.16
CA ALA A 121 7.24 20.51 -10.78
C ALA A 121 5.71 20.36 -10.67
N ALA A 122 4.95 21.11 -11.46
CA ALA A 122 3.49 21.00 -11.51
C ALA A 122 3.03 19.64 -12.03
N LEU A 123 3.66 19.14 -13.11
CA LEU A 123 3.38 17.80 -13.66
C LEU A 123 3.63 16.70 -12.62
N THR A 124 4.82 16.69 -12.01
CA THR A 124 5.18 15.69 -11.00
C THR A 124 4.31 15.78 -9.75
N THR A 125 3.93 16.99 -9.33
CA THR A 125 3.00 17.21 -8.22
C THR A 125 1.59 16.72 -8.56
N LEU A 126 1.10 16.92 -9.78
CA LEU A 126 -0.19 16.43 -10.23
C LEU A 126 -0.24 14.90 -10.20
N PHE A 127 0.78 14.24 -10.75
CA PHE A 127 0.90 12.77 -10.65
C PHE A 127 1.01 12.31 -9.19
N GLY A 128 1.74 13.06 -8.36
CA GLY A 128 1.85 12.83 -6.92
C GLY A 128 0.52 12.88 -6.20
N LEU A 129 -0.26 13.92 -6.44
CA LEU A 129 -1.59 14.12 -5.86
C LEU A 129 -2.55 13.01 -6.28
N LEU A 130 -2.70 12.80 -7.59
CA LEU A 130 -3.64 11.81 -8.12
C LEU A 130 -3.25 10.38 -7.74
N GLY A 131 -1.98 10.05 -7.87
CA GLY A 131 -1.49 8.71 -7.56
C GLY A 131 -1.56 8.39 -6.08
N THR A 132 -1.20 9.33 -5.21
CA THR A 132 -1.32 9.16 -3.74
C THR A 132 -2.78 9.02 -3.32
N PHE A 133 -3.70 9.78 -3.93
CA PHE A 133 -5.13 9.61 -3.70
C PHE A 133 -5.58 8.19 -4.07
N VAL A 134 -5.30 7.74 -5.29
CA VAL A 134 -5.68 6.39 -5.77
C VAL A 134 -5.05 5.30 -4.90
N GLN A 135 -3.77 5.44 -4.56
CA GLN A 135 -3.06 4.50 -3.70
C GLN A 135 -3.76 4.33 -2.34
N ASN A 136 -4.12 5.41 -1.67
CA ASN A 136 -4.76 5.36 -0.36
C ASN A 136 -6.24 4.96 -0.46
N ALA A 137 -6.96 5.38 -1.50
CA ALA A 137 -8.35 5.00 -1.73
C ALA A 137 -8.51 3.50 -1.99
N LEU A 138 -7.58 2.90 -2.74
CA LEU A 138 -7.59 1.49 -3.08
C LEU A 138 -6.73 0.63 -2.16
N LEU A 139 -5.99 1.24 -1.22
CA LEU A 139 -5.05 0.55 -0.32
C LEU A 139 -4.06 -0.29 -1.10
N LEU A 140 -3.43 0.32 -2.10
CA LEU A 140 -2.44 -0.34 -2.93
C LEU A 140 -1.15 -0.58 -2.11
N PRO A 141 -0.54 -1.78 -2.26
CA PRO A 141 0.71 -2.08 -1.57
C PRO A 141 1.89 -1.27 -2.12
N PRO A 142 3.03 -1.27 -1.42
CA PRO A 142 4.28 -0.75 -1.96
C PRO A 142 4.60 -1.33 -3.36
N PRO A 143 5.21 -0.52 -4.24
CA PRO A 143 5.83 0.81 -4.02
C PRO A 143 4.87 1.99 -4.18
N GLY A 144 3.58 1.75 -4.42
CA GLY A 144 2.61 2.82 -4.63
C GLY A 144 2.90 3.64 -5.91
N VAL A 145 2.77 4.96 -5.81
CA VAL A 145 2.95 5.87 -6.96
C VAL A 145 4.40 6.31 -7.18
N PHE A 146 5.30 5.98 -6.24
CA PHE A 146 6.66 6.49 -6.19
C PHE A 146 7.42 6.40 -7.52
N PHE A 147 7.52 5.20 -8.11
CA PHE A 147 8.29 5.04 -9.35
C PHE A 147 7.69 5.80 -10.53
N ILE A 148 6.37 5.91 -10.62
CA ILE A 148 5.71 6.67 -11.69
C ILE A 148 6.13 8.13 -11.63
N ILE A 149 6.13 8.75 -10.46
CA ILE A 149 6.52 10.15 -10.28
C ILE A 149 8.02 10.33 -10.52
N MET A 150 8.83 9.41 -9.99
CA MET A 150 10.27 9.45 -10.14
C MET A 150 10.70 9.40 -11.62
N VAL A 151 10.13 8.49 -12.41
CA VAL A 151 10.48 8.39 -13.82
C VAL A 151 9.91 9.54 -14.65
N THR A 152 8.72 10.07 -14.28
CA THR A 152 8.12 11.22 -14.95
C THR A 152 8.99 12.48 -14.77
N GLY A 153 9.41 12.78 -13.54
CA GLY A 153 10.30 13.90 -13.25
C GLY A 153 11.68 13.72 -13.89
N GLY A 154 12.27 12.51 -13.70
CA GLY A 154 13.58 12.17 -14.25
C GLY A 154 13.67 12.29 -15.76
N ALA A 155 12.60 11.92 -16.48
CA ALA A 155 12.55 11.95 -17.93
C ALA A 155 12.60 13.38 -18.53
N SER A 156 12.29 14.42 -17.76
CA SER A 156 12.43 15.80 -18.22
C SER A 156 13.88 16.16 -18.62
N MET A 157 14.86 15.54 -17.96
CA MET A 157 16.28 15.75 -18.26
C MET A 157 16.73 15.03 -19.53
N SER A 158 16.11 13.92 -19.90
CA SER A 158 16.46 13.21 -21.12
C SER A 158 16.13 14.01 -22.40
N ALA A 159 15.19 14.95 -22.30
CA ALA A 159 14.91 15.92 -23.36
C ALA A 159 16.11 16.82 -23.68
N ARG A 160 16.84 17.26 -22.64
CA ARG A 160 18.06 18.07 -22.79
C ARG A 160 19.20 17.28 -23.48
N GLY A 161 19.18 15.94 -23.31
CA GLY A 161 20.07 15.01 -24.03
C GLY A 161 19.64 14.73 -25.48
N GLY A 162 18.60 15.40 -26.01
CA GLY A 162 18.13 15.24 -27.37
C GLY A 162 17.22 14.03 -27.63
N LEU A 163 16.84 13.28 -26.61
CA LEU A 163 15.95 12.12 -26.75
C LEU A 163 14.50 12.57 -26.91
N THR A 164 13.80 12.03 -27.89
CA THR A 164 12.38 12.32 -28.12
C THR A 164 11.47 11.53 -27.14
N PRO A 165 10.22 11.95 -26.94
CA PRO A 165 9.25 11.19 -26.14
C PRO A 165 9.06 9.75 -26.64
N TRP A 166 9.19 9.54 -27.96
CA TRP A 166 9.08 8.22 -28.57
C TRP A 166 10.28 7.34 -28.24
N ASP A 167 11.50 7.89 -28.28
CA ASP A 167 12.72 7.15 -27.94
C ASP A 167 12.66 6.63 -26.50
N VAL A 168 12.36 7.51 -25.54
CA VAL A 168 12.26 7.10 -24.14
C VAL A 168 11.10 6.13 -23.90
N GLY A 169 9.99 6.30 -24.63
CA GLY A 169 8.82 5.43 -24.56
C GLY A 169 9.10 4.01 -25.04
N GLN A 170 9.80 3.86 -26.16
CA GLN A 170 10.17 2.53 -26.71
C GLN A 170 11.03 1.75 -25.72
N TRP A 171 12.10 2.37 -25.21
CA TRP A 171 13.00 1.71 -24.26
C TRP A 171 12.29 1.37 -22.95
N ALA A 172 11.43 2.25 -22.44
CA ALA A 172 10.60 1.94 -21.29
C ALA A 172 9.67 0.74 -21.57
N ALA A 173 9.06 0.66 -22.76
CA ALA A 173 8.22 -0.48 -23.15
C ALA A 173 9.00 -1.80 -23.22
N PHE A 174 10.25 -1.79 -23.70
CA PHE A 174 11.15 -2.96 -23.60
C PHE A 174 11.41 -3.35 -22.15
N GLY A 175 11.60 -2.37 -21.27
CA GLY A 175 11.72 -2.60 -19.83
C GLY A 175 10.46 -3.24 -19.24
N VAL A 176 9.26 -2.80 -19.64
CA VAL A 176 7.98 -3.40 -19.23
C VAL A 176 7.87 -4.85 -19.69
N PHE A 177 8.25 -5.13 -20.93
CA PHE A 177 8.27 -6.50 -21.45
C PHE A 177 9.19 -7.41 -20.61
N SER A 178 10.40 -6.96 -20.32
CA SER A 178 11.31 -7.67 -19.41
C SER A 178 10.69 -7.87 -18.02
N GLY A 179 10.11 -6.81 -17.45
CA GLY A 179 9.39 -6.86 -16.18
C GLY A 179 8.26 -7.91 -16.17
N LEU A 180 7.54 -8.04 -17.30
CA LEU A 180 6.50 -9.04 -17.46
C LEU A 180 7.09 -10.47 -17.48
N VAL A 181 8.12 -10.70 -18.28
CA VAL A 181 8.79 -12.01 -18.41
C VAL A 181 9.31 -12.48 -17.06
N PHE A 182 10.14 -11.67 -16.40
CA PHE A 182 10.72 -12.03 -15.10
C PHE A 182 9.68 -12.01 -13.97
N GLY A 183 8.74 -11.07 -13.98
CA GLY A 183 7.67 -11.00 -12.99
C GLY A 183 6.77 -12.23 -13.01
N MET A 184 6.52 -12.81 -14.18
CA MET A 184 5.70 -14.02 -14.33
C MET A 184 6.49 -15.32 -14.23
N SER A 185 7.83 -15.29 -14.17
CA SER A 185 8.67 -16.50 -14.20
C SER A 185 8.38 -17.49 -13.07
N ALA A 186 8.00 -17.01 -11.89
CA ALA A 186 7.66 -17.88 -10.76
C ALA A 186 6.39 -18.72 -10.97
N TYR A 187 5.54 -18.38 -11.95
CA TYR A 187 4.41 -19.20 -12.36
C TYR A 187 4.83 -20.60 -12.80
N PHE A 188 5.99 -20.72 -13.45
CA PHE A 188 6.50 -22.03 -13.91
C PHE A 188 7.05 -22.91 -12.78
N ILE A 189 7.33 -22.33 -11.61
CA ILE A 189 7.86 -23.06 -10.45
C ILE A 189 6.71 -23.44 -9.50
N ASN A 190 5.85 -22.49 -9.15
CA ASN A 190 4.67 -22.71 -8.30
C ASN A 190 3.48 -21.88 -8.82
N PRO A 191 2.62 -22.46 -9.67
CA PRO A 191 1.49 -21.75 -10.30
C PRO A 191 0.46 -21.18 -9.30
N HIS A 192 0.37 -21.75 -8.10
CA HIS A 192 -0.62 -21.41 -7.07
C HIS A 192 0.03 -20.87 -5.78
N GLY A 193 1.32 -20.52 -5.83
CA GLY A 193 2.05 -20.05 -4.66
C GLY A 193 1.42 -18.87 -3.92
N PRO A 194 0.94 -17.82 -4.59
CA PRO A 194 0.28 -16.70 -3.93
C PRO A 194 -1.00 -17.10 -3.18
N GLU A 195 -1.82 -17.97 -3.76
CA GLU A 195 -3.06 -18.48 -3.17
C GLU A 195 -2.78 -19.35 -1.95
N GLU A 196 -1.85 -20.29 -2.07
CA GLU A 196 -1.40 -21.14 -0.97
C GLU A 196 -0.84 -20.30 0.18
N SER A 197 0.01 -19.32 -0.12
CA SER A 197 0.59 -18.43 0.89
C SER A 197 -0.47 -17.60 1.61
N ALA A 198 -1.49 -17.12 0.91
CA ALA A 198 -2.56 -16.34 1.53
C ALA A 198 -3.41 -17.20 2.49
N VAL A 199 -3.69 -18.45 2.12
CA VAL A 199 -4.42 -19.40 2.98
C VAL A 199 -3.55 -19.82 4.15
N GLN A 200 -2.25 -20.07 3.95
CA GLN A 200 -1.33 -20.41 5.02
C GLN A 200 -1.19 -19.27 6.05
N ASN A 201 -1.02 -18.02 5.60
CA ASN A 201 -0.99 -16.84 6.47
C ASN A 201 -2.26 -16.69 7.31
N LEU A 202 -3.42 -17.11 6.77
CA LEU A 202 -4.65 -17.16 7.54
C LEU A 202 -4.59 -18.24 8.63
N CYS A 203 -4.16 -19.45 8.28
CA CYS A 203 -4.03 -20.54 9.25
C CYS A 203 -3.06 -20.17 10.39
N ASP A 204 -1.93 -19.55 10.05
CA ASP A 204 -0.94 -19.10 11.02
C ASP A 204 -1.53 -18.00 11.93
N ALA A 205 -2.26 -17.04 11.38
CA ALA A 205 -2.89 -15.98 12.18
C ALA A 205 -4.01 -16.50 13.10
N VAL A 206 -4.71 -17.57 12.71
CA VAL A 206 -5.70 -18.23 13.57
C VAL A 206 -4.99 -19.03 14.66
N GLY A 207 -3.90 -19.74 14.35
CA GLY A 207 -3.08 -20.42 15.35
C GLY A 207 -2.48 -19.47 16.39
N ASP A 208 -1.90 -18.35 15.96
CA ASP A 208 -1.40 -17.30 16.86
C ASP A 208 -2.52 -16.76 17.78
N PHE A 209 -3.74 -16.67 17.26
CA PHE A 209 -4.90 -16.23 18.03
C PHE A 209 -5.36 -17.29 19.01
N GLU A 210 -5.29 -18.58 18.69
CA GLU A 210 -5.59 -19.69 19.59
C GLU A 210 -4.62 -19.73 20.77
N ASP A 211 -3.32 -19.57 20.48
CA ASP A 211 -2.26 -19.57 21.50
C ASP A 211 -2.38 -18.37 22.47
N SER A 212 -2.86 -17.24 21.98
CA SER A 212 -2.98 -15.99 22.74
C SER A 212 -4.23 -15.19 22.35
N PRO A 213 -5.42 -15.58 22.87
CA PRO A 213 -6.68 -14.91 22.52
C PRO A 213 -6.68 -13.45 22.97
N SER A 214 -6.96 -12.55 22.01
CA SER A 214 -7.04 -11.10 22.25
C SER A 214 -7.84 -10.41 21.13
N ILE A 215 -8.37 -9.21 21.40
CA ILE A 215 -9.08 -8.42 20.39
C ILE A 215 -8.15 -8.12 19.19
N ALA A 216 -6.89 -7.80 19.45
CA ALA A 216 -5.89 -7.57 18.40
C ALA A 216 -5.60 -8.85 17.59
N GLY A 217 -5.53 -10.02 18.25
CA GLY A 217 -5.36 -11.33 17.60
C GLY A 217 -6.54 -11.65 16.70
N ASN A 218 -7.77 -11.51 17.19
CA ASN A 218 -8.98 -11.70 16.37
C ASN A 218 -8.95 -10.77 15.15
N HIS A 219 -8.63 -9.48 15.31
CA HIS A 219 -8.58 -8.55 14.18
C HIS A 219 -7.51 -8.94 13.14
N ARG A 220 -6.34 -9.43 13.56
CA ARG A 220 -5.31 -9.95 12.65
C ARG A 220 -5.82 -11.16 11.86
N ALA A 221 -6.47 -12.11 12.53
CA ALA A 221 -7.08 -13.28 11.88
C ALA A 221 -8.21 -12.87 10.91
N GLN A 222 -9.08 -11.93 11.28
CA GLN A 222 -10.12 -11.39 10.39
C GLN A 222 -9.52 -10.67 9.17
N THR A 223 -8.41 -9.95 9.33
CA THR A 223 -7.70 -9.31 8.23
C THR A 223 -7.08 -10.34 7.28
N ALA A 224 -6.45 -11.38 7.82
CA ALA A 224 -5.90 -12.48 7.05
C ALA A 224 -6.99 -13.26 6.30
N LEU A 225 -8.14 -13.49 6.94
CA LEU A 225 -9.32 -14.11 6.34
C LEU A 225 -9.85 -13.30 5.15
N ALA A 226 -10.04 -11.99 5.33
CA ALA A 226 -10.47 -11.10 4.25
C ALA A 226 -9.47 -11.08 3.08
N ASN A 227 -8.17 -11.15 3.38
CA ASN A 227 -7.13 -11.23 2.36
C ASN A 227 -7.17 -12.58 1.62
N ALA A 228 -7.28 -13.71 2.32
CA ALA A 228 -7.36 -15.04 1.70
C ALA A 228 -8.55 -15.11 0.74
N TRP A 229 -9.76 -14.71 1.16
CA TRP A 229 -10.93 -14.65 0.28
C TRP A 229 -10.73 -13.72 -0.92
N SER A 230 -10.09 -12.57 -0.74
CA SER A 230 -9.78 -11.65 -1.84
C SER A 230 -8.82 -12.25 -2.86
N VAL A 231 -7.81 -12.99 -2.40
CA VAL A 231 -6.82 -13.69 -3.25
C VAL A 231 -7.49 -14.81 -4.02
N LEU A 232 -8.30 -15.67 -3.34
CA LEU A 232 -9.05 -16.75 -3.99
C LEU A 232 -10.03 -16.23 -5.05
N ALA A 233 -10.71 -15.11 -4.78
CA ALA A 233 -11.58 -14.46 -5.76
C ALA A 233 -10.78 -13.90 -6.95
N SER A 234 -9.65 -13.25 -6.69
CA SER A 234 -8.77 -12.70 -7.74
C SER A 234 -8.14 -13.78 -8.61
N ALA A 235 -7.85 -14.96 -8.03
CA ALA A 235 -7.41 -16.15 -8.75
C ALA A 235 -8.52 -16.79 -9.59
N GLY A 236 -9.80 -16.37 -9.37
CA GLY A 236 -10.98 -16.93 -10.02
C GLY A 236 -11.28 -18.35 -9.56
N ILE A 237 -10.87 -18.70 -8.35
CA ILE A 237 -11.24 -19.97 -7.69
C ILE A 237 -12.68 -19.88 -7.24
N ILE A 238 -13.08 -18.71 -6.73
CA ILE A 238 -14.45 -18.40 -6.31
C ILE A 238 -15.00 -17.19 -7.06
N ASN A 239 -16.32 -17.19 -7.28
CA ASN A 239 -17.04 -16.03 -7.81
C ASN A 239 -18.51 -16.08 -7.37
N GLY A 240 -19.07 -14.93 -6.91
CA GLY A 240 -20.48 -14.81 -6.55
C GLY A 240 -20.95 -15.84 -5.51
N GLY A 241 -20.08 -16.19 -4.55
CA GLY A 241 -20.41 -17.18 -3.51
C GLY A 241 -20.35 -18.65 -3.96
N ARG A 242 -19.73 -18.94 -5.11
CA ARG A 242 -19.59 -20.31 -5.66
C ARG A 242 -18.15 -20.63 -6.00
N ILE A 243 -17.79 -21.91 -5.90
CA ILE A 243 -16.51 -22.45 -6.38
C ILE A 243 -16.59 -22.59 -7.90
N ILE A 244 -15.66 -21.96 -8.62
CA ILE A 244 -15.56 -22.00 -10.08
C ILE A 244 -14.50 -23.00 -10.54
N ARG A 245 -13.47 -23.24 -9.70
CA ARG A 245 -12.38 -24.17 -9.99
C ARG A 245 -12.37 -25.31 -8.96
N PRO A 246 -13.02 -26.44 -9.25
CA PRO A 246 -13.10 -27.58 -8.33
C PRO A 246 -11.72 -28.17 -7.97
N GLU A 247 -10.74 -28.10 -8.88
CA GLU A 247 -9.37 -28.59 -8.67
C GLU A 247 -8.65 -27.89 -7.52
N LEU A 248 -9.05 -26.67 -7.16
CA LEU A 248 -8.50 -25.89 -6.07
C LEU A 248 -9.47 -25.73 -4.88
N SER A 249 -10.52 -26.58 -4.82
CA SER A 249 -11.51 -26.54 -3.73
C SER A 249 -10.87 -26.73 -2.35
N HIS A 250 -9.78 -27.48 -2.27
CA HIS A 250 -9.04 -27.70 -1.02
C HIS A 250 -8.57 -26.40 -0.36
N LEU A 251 -8.24 -25.35 -1.12
CA LEU A 251 -7.89 -24.02 -0.58
C LEU A 251 -9.11 -23.33 0.03
N VAL A 252 -10.28 -23.47 -0.62
CA VAL A 252 -11.55 -22.95 -0.09
C VAL A 252 -11.92 -23.68 1.20
N GLU A 253 -11.80 -25.00 1.24
CA GLU A 253 -12.08 -25.83 2.43
C GLU A 253 -11.15 -25.45 3.60
N ARG A 254 -9.85 -25.27 3.34
CA ARG A 254 -8.89 -24.83 4.37
C ARG A 254 -9.27 -23.45 4.91
N THR A 255 -9.67 -22.53 4.04
CA THR A 255 -10.10 -21.18 4.44
C THR A 255 -11.39 -21.23 5.27
N GLN A 256 -12.34 -22.09 4.91
CA GLN A 256 -13.57 -22.30 5.68
C GLN A 256 -13.29 -22.95 7.05
N LYS A 257 -12.40 -23.95 7.12
CA LYS A 257 -11.96 -24.57 8.39
C LYS A 257 -11.31 -23.54 9.32
N ALA A 258 -10.39 -22.73 8.80
CA ALA A 258 -9.77 -21.66 9.58
C ALA A 258 -10.82 -20.63 10.07
N ARG A 259 -11.84 -20.33 9.27
CA ARG A 259 -12.95 -19.47 9.69
C ARG A 259 -13.77 -20.09 10.82
N ILE A 260 -14.09 -21.39 10.74
CA ILE A 260 -14.81 -22.10 11.79
C ILE A 260 -14.00 -22.07 13.08
N GLU A 261 -12.71 -22.35 12.99
CA GLU A 261 -11.83 -22.33 14.17
C GLU A 261 -11.77 -20.96 14.80
N LEU A 262 -11.69 -19.91 14.01
CA LEU A 262 -11.75 -18.52 14.50
C LEU A 262 -13.04 -18.25 15.30
N VAL A 263 -14.20 -18.72 14.83
CA VAL A 263 -15.48 -18.58 15.56
C VAL A 263 -15.45 -19.38 16.86
N ARG A 264 -14.91 -20.61 16.85
CA ARG A 264 -14.79 -21.44 18.05
C ARG A 264 -13.89 -20.81 19.11
N ILE A 265 -12.74 -20.25 18.70
CA ILE A 265 -11.84 -19.55 19.61
C ILE A 265 -12.54 -18.31 20.19
N ASN A 266 -13.27 -17.54 19.38
CA ASN A 266 -14.06 -16.41 19.87
C ASN A 266 -15.08 -16.84 20.94
N ALA A 267 -15.81 -17.95 20.70
CA ALA A 267 -16.81 -18.47 21.61
C ALA A 267 -16.17 -18.98 22.93
N SER A 268 -15.10 -19.78 22.82
CA SER A 268 -14.44 -20.38 23.99
C SER A 268 -13.67 -19.37 24.84
N SER A 269 -13.02 -18.39 24.19
CA SER A 269 -12.24 -17.36 24.88
C SER A 269 -13.10 -16.21 25.43
N GLY A 270 -14.30 -15.98 24.87
CA GLY A 270 -15.15 -14.83 25.22
C GLY A 270 -14.66 -13.49 24.66
N VAL A 271 -13.65 -13.50 23.77
CA VAL A 271 -13.16 -12.27 23.11
C VAL A 271 -14.28 -11.61 22.31
N ILE A 272 -15.05 -12.42 21.56
CA ILE A 272 -16.29 -11.98 20.91
C ILE A 272 -17.43 -12.80 21.55
N PRO A 273 -18.47 -12.17 22.09
CA PRO A 273 -19.59 -12.92 22.66
C PRO A 273 -20.33 -13.67 21.54
N VAL A 274 -20.48 -14.96 21.72
CA VAL A 274 -21.23 -15.84 20.81
C VAL A 274 -22.32 -16.49 21.66
N SER A 275 -23.55 -16.63 21.13
CA SER A 275 -24.60 -17.33 21.84
C SER A 275 -24.28 -18.82 21.95
N ASP A 276 -24.65 -19.45 23.08
CA ASP A 276 -24.39 -20.88 23.31
C ASP A 276 -25.03 -21.76 22.22
N GLU A 277 -26.16 -21.34 21.66
CA GLU A 277 -26.82 -22.01 20.55
C GLU A 277 -26.01 -22.02 19.24
N LEU A 278 -25.07 -21.10 19.09
CA LEU A 278 -24.25 -21.00 17.90
C LEU A 278 -23.12 -22.03 17.89
N SER A 279 -22.65 -22.48 19.06
CA SER A 279 -21.58 -23.49 19.17
C SER A 279 -21.93 -24.83 18.53
N ASP A 280 -23.23 -25.18 18.53
CA ASP A 280 -23.75 -26.42 17.97
C ASP A 280 -24.32 -26.26 16.54
N SER A 281 -24.09 -25.10 15.94
CA SER A 281 -24.60 -24.80 14.61
C SER A 281 -24.04 -25.76 13.52
N PRO A 282 -24.88 -26.29 12.62
CA PRO A 282 -24.44 -27.18 11.55
C PRO A 282 -23.35 -26.60 10.64
N ALA A 283 -23.33 -25.29 10.46
CA ALA A 283 -22.32 -24.62 9.63
C ALA A 283 -20.93 -24.56 10.32
N LEU A 284 -20.87 -24.69 11.66
CA LEU A 284 -19.61 -24.79 12.42
C LEU A 284 -19.09 -26.24 12.45
N VAL A 285 -19.95 -27.23 12.20
CA VAL A 285 -19.57 -28.66 12.13
C VAL A 285 -19.16 -29.05 10.72
N ASP A 286 -19.88 -28.55 9.71
CA ASP A 286 -19.67 -28.90 8.30
C ASP A 286 -19.26 -27.67 7.49
N PRO A 287 -17.95 -27.56 7.11
CA PRO A 287 -17.45 -26.46 6.30
C PRO A 287 -18.18 -26.26 4.97
N SER A 288 -18.77 -27.31 4.39
CA SER A 288 -19.47 -27.24 3.11
C SER A 288 -20.76 -26.42 3.19
N ARG A 289 -21.34 -26.27 4.38
CA ARG A 289 -22.53 -25.47 4.65
C ARG A 289 -22.22 -23.98 4.82
N ALA A 290 -20.96 -23.63 5.08
CA ALA A 290 -20.54 -22.23 5.24
C ALA A 290 -20.65 -21.48 3.92
N ALA A 291 -21.25 -20.29 3.95
CA ALA A 291 -21.35 -19.44 2.77
C ALA A 291 -19.98 -18.89 2.38
N ILE A 292 -19.66 -18.95 1.08
CA ILE A 292 -18.49 -18.30 0.50
C ILE A 292 -18.79 -16.80 0.40
N PRO A 293 -17.98 -15.91 1.00
CA PRO A 293 -18.24 -14.48 0.99
C PRO A 293 -18.04 -13.87 -0.42
N LEU A 294 -18.60 -12.70 -0.63
CA LEU A 294 -18.30 -11.91 -1.81
C LEU A 294 -16.90 -11.29 -1.70
N ALA A 295 -16.31 -11.02 -2.86
CA ALA A 295 -15.07 -10.25 -2.95
C ALA A 295 -15.22 -8.83 -2.36
N ARG A 296 -14.10 -8.14 -2.15
CA ARG A 296 -14.10 -6.73 -1.69
C ARG A 296 -15.03 -5.85 -2.53
N PRO A 297 -15.55 -4.74 -1.97
CA PRO A 297 -16.36 -3.79 -2.73
C PRO A 297 -15.64 -3.31 -4.00
N GLU A 298 -16.42 -3.02 -5.04
CA GLU A 298 -15.91 -2.59 -6.34
C GLU A 298 -15.01 -1.36 -6.24
N VAL A 299 -14.03 -1.27 -7.16
CA VAL A 299 -13.07 -0.17 -7.23
C VAL A 299 -13.78 1.19 -7.27
N ARG A 300 -14.85 1.31 -8.07
CA ARG A 300 -15.63 2.55 -8.19
C ARG A 300 -16.25 2.97 -6.86
N SER A 301 -16.84 2.04 -6.14
CA SER A 301 -17.44 2.28 -4.81
C SER A 301 -16.39 2.75 -3.80
N ARG A 302 -15.22 2.11 -3.80
CA ARG A 302 -14.10 2.47 -2.90
C ARG A 302 -13.53 3.85 -3.20
N ILE A 303 -13.38 4.21 -4.49
CA ILE A 303 -12.92 5.55 -4.91
C ILE A 303 -13.96 6.60 -4.50
N ASN A 304 -15.25 6.42 -4.82
CA ASN A 304 -16.31 7.37 -4.48
C ASN A 304 -16.39 7.61 -2.97
N ARG A 305 -16.26 6.55 -2.18
CA ARG A 305 -16.24 6.64 -0.73
C ARG A 305 -15.02 7.42 -0.19
N SER A 306 -13.88 7.29 -0.85
CA SER A 306 -12.65 7.98 -0.48
C SER A 306 -12.60 9.44 -0.94
N LEU A 307 -13.56 9.91 -1.76
CA LEU A 307 -13.66 11.30 -2.21
C LEU A 307 -14.19 12.26 -1.12
N THR A 308 -14.50 11.75 0.07
CA THR A 308 -14.89 12.61 1.20
C THR A 308 -13.73 13.50 1.64
N TRP A 309 -14.03 14.78 1.92
CA TRP A 309 -13.04 15.83 2.18
C TRP A 309 -12.03 15.48 3.29
N ASN A 310 -12.46 14.77 4.32
CA ASN A 310 -11.61 14.39 5.46
C ASN A 310 -10.98 12.99 5.32
N SER A 311 -11.21 12.26 4.22
CA SER A 311 -10.66 10.91 4.04
C SER A 311 -9.12 10.92 4.10
N HIS A 312 -8.55 9.82 4.57
CA HIS A 312 -7.09 9.64 4.56
C HIS A 312 -6.51 9.84 3.16
N ALA A 313 -7.20 9.37 2.11
CA ALA A 313 -6.76 9.52 0.72
C ALA A 313 -6.66 10.99 0.29
N VAL A 314 -7.71 11.80 0.55
CA VAL A 314 -7.74 13.23 0.19
C VAL A 314 -6.73 14.02 1.02
N VAL A 315 -6.67 13.79 2.34
CA VAL A 315 -5.75 14.51 3.23
C VAL A 315 -4.29 14.21 2.88
N THR A 316 -3.96 12.95 2.63
CA THR A 316 -2.61 12.55 2.26
C THR A 316 -2.21 13.13 0.90
N ALA A 317 -3.11 13.08 -0.10
CA ALA A 317 -2.87 13.68 -1.42
C ALA A 317 -2.65 15.20 -1.34
N GLN A 318 -3.43 15.90 -0.54
CA GLN A 318 -3.25 17.34 -0.31
C GLN A 318 -1.91 17.66 0.36
N ARG A 319 -1.53 16.88 1.38
CA ARG A 319 -0.22 17.04 2.05
C ARG A 319 0.94 16.85 1.08
N VAL A 320 0.85 15.82 0.22
CA VAL A 320 1.84 15.58 -0.84
C VAL A 320 1.93 16.76 -1.80
N ALA A 321 0.79 17.27 -2.27
CA ALA A 321 0.77 18.39 -3.20
C ALA A 321 1.37 19.66 -2.58
N PHE A 322 0.98 20.01 -1.35
CA PHE A 322 1.50 21.20 -0.67
C PHE A 322 3.01 21.09 -0.40
N ALA A 323 3.47 19.97 0.16
CA ALA A 323 4.88 19.77 0.42
C ALA A 323 5.71 19.79 -0.87
N GLY A 324 5.20 19.14 -1.93
CA GLY A 324 5.85 19.10 -3.24
C GLY A 324 5.98 20.50 -3.86
N ILE A 325 4.87 21.26 -3.91
CA ILE A 325 4.87 22.62 -4.47
C ILE A 325 5.81 23.54 -3.69
N VAL A 326 5.70 23.59 -2.36
CA VAL A 326 6.53 24.47 -1.53
C VAL A 326 8.01 24.14 -1.71
N SER A 327 8.38 22.86 -1.67
CA SER A 327 9.78 22.43 -1.83
C SER A 327 10.31 22.75 -3.24
N ALA A 328 9.50 22.52 -4.27
CA ALA A 328 9.88 22.81 -5.65
C ALA A 328 10.06 24.31 -5.92
N VAL A 329 9.14 25.14 -5.44
CA VAL A 329 9.22 26.61 -5.58
C VAL A 329 10.48 27.15 -4.91
N ILE A 330 10.77 26.69 -3.68
CA ILE A 330 12.00 27.11 -2.98
C ILE A 330 13.24 26.60 -3.74
N GLY A 331 13.24 25.36 -4.25
CA GLY A 331 14.34 24.81 -5.04
C GLY A 331 14.64 25.62 -6.30
N ILE A 332 13.58 26.02 -7.06
CA ILE A 332 13.70 26.87 -8.25
C ILE A 332 14.27 28.26 -7.87
N ALA A 333 13.76 28.85 -6.78
CA ALA A 333 14.23 30.14 -6.30
C ALA A 333 15.69 30.13 -5.85
N LEU A 334 16.20 28.97 -5.39
CA LEU A 334 17.63 28.76 -5.05
C LEU A 334 18.48 28.42 -6.29
N GLY A 335 17.89 28.32 -7.47
CA GLY A 335 18.59 28.04 -8.73
C GLY A 335 18.86 26.56 -9.00
N PHE A 336 18.14 25.65 -8.34
CA PHE A 336 18.28 24.21 -8.61
C PHE A 336 17.53 23.81 -9.89
N ASP A 337 18.16 22.94 -10.66
CA ASP A 337 17.68 22.50 -11.99
C ASP A 337 16.72 21.32 -11.94
N ARG A 338 16.50 20.69 -10.77
CA ARG A 338 15.73 19.46 -10.61
C ARG A 338 14.66 19.53 -9.50
N PRO A 339 13.70 20.47 -9.55
CA PRO A 339 12.67 20.60 -8.51
C PRO A 339 11.77 19.35 -8.37
N ASP A 340 11.73 18.49 -9.40
CA ASP A 340 11.06 17.19 -9.38
C ASP A 340 11.53 16.29 -8.24
N TRP A 341 12.81 16.33 -7.85
CA TRP A 341 13.35 15.54 -6.76
C TRP A 341 12.80 15.93 -5.39
N ALA A 342 12.57 17.20 -5.18
CA ALA A 342 11.92 17.66 -3.96
C ALA A 342 10.49 17.10 -3.86
N VAL A 343 9.73 17.11 -4.98
CA VAL A 343 8.40 16.51 -5.06
C VAL A 343 8.45 15.00 -4.79
N VAL A 344 9.36 14.27 -5.45
CA VAL A 344 9.56 12.82 -5.24
C VAL A 344 9.86 12.51 -3.78
N SER A 345 10.71 13.32 -3.13
CA SER A 345 11.07 13.14 -1.71
C SER A 345 9.88 13.38 -0.78
N ALA A 346 9.05 14.40 -1.06
CA ALA A 346 7.82 14.66 -0.32
C ALA A 346 6.80 13.51 -0.46
N VAL A 347 6.63 12.98 -1.69
CA VAL A 347 5.75 11.84 -1.94
C VAL A 347 6.16 10.62 -1.12
N ILE A 348 7.42 10.25 -1.14
CA ILE A 348 7.93 9.10 -0.41
C ILE A 348 7.65 9.19 1.09
N MET A 349 7.79 10.38 1.66
CA MET A 349 7.51 10.59 3.09
C MET A 349 6.03 10.46 3.43
N LEU A 350 5.16 10.98 2.56
CA LEU A 350 3.76 11.25 2.88
C LEU A 350 2.79 10.22 2.31
N GLN A 351 3.12 9.51 1.22
CA GLN A 351 2.18 8.66 0.48
C GLN A 351 1.55 7.49 1.28
N TRP A 352 2.17 7.08 2.38
CA TRP A 352 1.76 5.90 3.14
C TRP A 352 0.64 6.14 4.14
N GLY A 353 0.29 7.37 4.38
CA GLY A 353 -0.78 7.72 5.31
C GLY A 353 -0.52 9.02 6.06
N PRO A 354 -1.51 9.46 6.85
CA PRO A 354 -1.46 10.73 7.55
C PRO A 354 -0.71 10.68 8.89
N GLU A 355 -0.11 9.55 9.27
CA GLU A 355 0.55 9.36 10.56
C GLU A 355 1.80 10.25 10.70
N ARG A 356 1.82 11.07 11.78
CA ARG A 356 2.85 12.10 12.00
C ARG A 356 4.19 11.51 12.38
N ILE A 357 4.24 10.66 13.41
CA ILE A 357 5.50 10.09 13.90
C ILE A 357 6.15 9.16 12.86
N PRO A 358 5.43 8.18 12.26
CA PRO A 358 5.98 7.38 11.18
C PRO A 358 6.42 8.21 9.97
N GLY A 359 5.68 9.28 9.64
CA GLY A 359 6.07 10.23 8.58
C GLY A 359 7.38 10.94 8.87
N MET A 360 7.56 11.49 10.08
CA MET A 360 8.83 12.12 10.52
C MET A 360 9.99 11.12 10.48
N VAL A 361 9.77 9.90 10.99
CA VAL A 361 10.81 8.86 10.98
C VAL A 361 11.23 8.53 9.55
N ARG A 362 10.29 8.38 8.62
CA ARG A 362 10.59 8.21 7.19
C ARG A 362 11.41 9.38 6.63
N GLY A 363 11.12 10.63 7.06
CA GLY A 363 11.91 11.80 6.69
C GLY A 363 13.37 11.71 7.14
N ILE A 364 13.61 11.35 8.39
CA ILE A 364 14.95 11.15 8.95
C ILE A 364 15.65 10.00 8.23
N GLN A 365 14.97 8.88 8.01
CA GLN A 365 15.48 7.75 7.26
C GLN A 365 15.82 8.12 5.80
N ARG A 366 14.98 8.95 5.16
CA ARG A 366 15.20 9.48 3.81
C ARG A 366 16.47 10.34 3.77
N MET A 367 16.61 11.27 4.70
CA MET A 367 17.76 12.15 4.79
C MET A 367 19.06 11.36 4.99
N PHE A 368 19.09 10.49 6.00
CA PHE A 368 20.26 9.67 6.30
C PHE A 368 20.62 8.74 5.13
N GLY A 369 19.65 8.00 4.61
CA GLY A 369 19.86 7.09 3.49
C GLY A 369 20.31 7.81 2.22
N SER A 370 19.79 9.03 1.95
CA SER A 370 20.22 9.85 0.82
C SER A 370 21.65 10.33 0.97
N ILE A 371 22.07 10.81 2.14
CA ILE A 371 23.46 11.25 2.38
C ILE A 371 24.43 10.09 2.12
N VAL A 372 24.17 8.91 2.68
CA VAL A 372 25.00 7.73 2.45
C VAL A 372 24.98 7.31 0.97
N GLY A 373 23.79 7.30 0.35
CA GLY A 373 23.65 6.93 -1.06
C GLY A 373 24.32 7.92 -2.03
N ILE A 374 24.31 9.22 -1.73
CA ILE A 374 25.05 10.25 -2.47
C ILE A 374 26.55 9.99 -2.32
N GLY A 375 27.03 9.64 -1.12
CA GLY A 375 28.42 9.26 -0.90
C GLY A 375 28.84 8.04 -1.74
N ILE A 376 27.98 7.01 -1.82
CA ILE A 376 28.21 5.85 -2.69
C ILE A 376 28.25 6.29 -4.17
N PHE A 377 27.33 7.13 -4.60
CA PHE A 377 27.35 7.68 -5.97
C PHE A 377 28.64 8.45 -6.26
N ALA A 378 29.09 9.31 -5.34
CA ALA A 378 30.33 10.06 -5.50
C ALA A 378 31.56 9.13 -5.64
N LEU A 379 31.58 8.04 -4.87
CA LEU A 379 32.62 7.02 -4.96
C LEU A 379 32.60 6.30 -6.32
N LEU A 380 31.41 5.88 -6.79
CA LEU A 380 31.25 5.24 -8.09
C LEU A 380 31.67 6.17 -9.24
N HIS A 381 31.33 7.45 -9.13
CA HIS A 381 31.74 8.47 -10.09
C HIS A 381 33.25 8.69 -10.10
N HIS A 382 33.89 8.74 -8.91
CA HIS A 382 35.34 8.88 -8.80
C HIS A 382 36.10 7.73 -9.47
N PHE A 383 35.57 6.51 -9.43
CA PHE A 383 36.14 5.35 -10.10
C PHE A 383 35.72 5.20 -11.55
N GLU A 384 35.01 6.18 -12.13
CA GLU A 384 34.51 6.17 -13.52
C GLU A 384 33.77 4.87 -13.87
N VAL A 385 32.94 4.36 -12.93
CA VAL A 385 32.22 3.10 -13.11
C VAL A 385 31.23 3.23 -14.26
N GLY A 386 31.50 2.55 -15.39
CA GLY A 386 30.67 2.54 -16.61
C GLY A 386 30.39 1.13 -17.11
N GLY A 387 29.62 1.03 -18.20
CA GLY A 387 29.36 -0.20 -18.93
C GLY A 387 28.84 -1.34 -18.06
N PHE A 388 29.51 -2.48 -18.13
CA PHE A 388 29.16 -3.69 -17.39
C PHE A 388 29.12 -3.50 -15.87
N TRP A 389 30.10 -2.77 -15.30
CA TRP A 389 30.17 -2.54 -13.86
C TRP A 389 29.04 -1.64 -13.37
N MET A 390 28.67 -0.62 -14.14
CA MET A 390 27.53 0.24 -13.83
C MET A 390 26.24 -0.58 -13.79
N LEU A 391 26.01 -1.43 -14.78
CA LEU A 391 24.84 -2.31 -14.81
C LEU A 391 24.80 -3.28 -13.62
N THR A 392 25.96 -3.83 -13.26
CA THR A 392 26.10 -4.72 -12.09
C THR A 392 25.74 -4.00 -10.78
N VAL A 393 26.25 -2.78 -10.59
CA VAL A 393 25.92 -1.94 -9.42
C VAL A 393 24.43 -1.61 -9.37
N LEU A 394 23.83 -1.27 -10.52
CA LEU A 394 22.39 -1.01 -10.60
C LEU A 394 21.54 -2.25 -10.22
N ALA A 395 21.95 -3.43 -10.70
CA ALA A 395 21.25 -4.69 -10.37
C ALA A 395 21.38 -5.06 -8.89
N ILE A 396 22.58 -4.90 -8.29
CA ILE A 396 22.81 -5.10 -6.84
C ILE A 396 22.00 -4.07 -6.04
N GLY A 397 21.98 -2.82 -6.47
CA GLY A 397 21.19 -1.76 -5.86
C GLY A 397 19.70 -2.07 -5.90
N GLN A 398 19.17 -2.52 -7.04
CA GLN A 398 17.78 -2.93 -7.19
C GLN A 398 17.43 -4.12 -6.29
N PHE A 399 18.30 -5.12 -6.23
CA PHE A 399 18.13 -6.27 -5.35
C PHE A 399 18.10 -5.85 -3.86
N GLY A 400 19.05 -5.01 -3.44
CA GLY A 400 19.12 -4.49 -2.08
C GLY A 400 17.90 -3.65 -1.71
N ALA A 401 17.48 -2.76 -2.61
CA ALA A 401 16.29 -1.94 -2.41
C ALA A 401 15.03 -2.80 -2.16
N GLU A 402 14.83 -3.86 -2.95
CA GLU A 402 13.69 -4.75 -2.81
C GLU A 402 13.71 -5.59 -1.52
N ILE A 403 14.88 -6.02 -1.07
CA ILE A 403 14.99 -6.75 0.19
C ILE A 403 14.62 -5.87 1.39
N PHE A 404 15.06 -4.60 1.38
CA PHE A 404 14.93 -3.72 2.53
C PHE A 404 13.67 -2.87 2.53
N VAL A 405 12.92 -2.77 1.42
CA VAL A 405 11.75 -1.87 1.29
C VAL A 405 10.69 -2.02 2.39
N VAL A 406 10.50 -3.23 2.92
CA VAL A 406 9.58 -3.49 4.04
C VAL A 406 10.28 -3.66 5.38
N LYS A 407 11.61 -3.83 5.40
CA LYS A 407 12.37 -4.06 6.63
C LYS A 407 12.82 -2.77 7.28
N ASN A 408 13.47 -1.92 6.50
CA ASN A 408 13.95 -0.62 6.97
C ASN A 408 14.11 0.35 5.80
N TYR A 409 13.38 1.44 5.85
CA TYR A 409 13.34 2.40 4.75
C TYR A 409 14.68 3.12 4.52
N ALA A 410 15.48 3.38 5.57
CA ALA A 410 16.80 4.00 5.40
C ALA A 410 17.72 3.16 4.51
N LEU A 411 17.75 1.83 4.74
CA LEU A 411 18.54 0.92 3.92
C LEU A 411 18.07 0.91 2.47
N THR A 412 16.74 0.91 2.24
CA THR A 412 16.20 1.04 0.88
C THR A 412 16.71 2.28 0.17
N VAL A 413 16.72 3.42 0.87
CA VAL A 413 17.16 4.70 0.30
C VAL A 413 18.64 4.69 -0.03
N ILE A 414 19.50 4.04 0.79
CA ILE A 414 20.92 3.87 0.50
C ILE A 414 21.15 3.22 -0.87
N PHE A 415 20.34 2.20 -1.21
CA PHE A 415 20.44 1.51 -2.49
C PHE A 415 19.79 2.28 -3.64
N THR A 416 18.64 2.91 -3.40
CA THR A 416 17.89 3.59 -4.48
C THR A 416 18.48 4.93 -4.88
N THR A 417 19.17 5.63 -3.98
CA THR A 417 19.75 6.96 -4.28
C THR A 417 20.83 6.91 -5.36
N PRO A 418 21.84 6.01 -5.30
CA PRO A 418 22.82 5.88 -6.38
C PRO A 418 22.18 5.53 -7.72
N ILE A 419 21.21 4.58 -7.74
CA ILE A 419 20.47 4.20 -8.95
C ILE A 419 19.83 5.43 -9.60
N ALA A 420 19.11 6.19 -8.79
CA ALA A 420 18.37 7.35 -9.26
C ALA A 420 19.30 8.47 -9.79
N LEU A 421 20.46 8.66 -9.17
CA LEU A 421 21.47 9.64 -9.62
C LEU A 421 22.17 9.18 -10.91
N MET A 422 22.51 7.90 -11.02
CA MET A 422 23.09 7.34 -12.24
C MET A 422 22.13 7.41 -13.43
N MET A 423 20.83 7.20 -13.21
CA MET A 423 19.80 7.31 -14.25
C MET A 423 19.50 8.75 -14.69
N GLY A 424 19.89 9.74 -13.92
CA GLY A 424 19.49 11.14 -14.11
C GLY A 424 20.49 12.03 -14.85
N SER A 425 21.43 11.51 -15.69
CA SER A 425 22.48 12.27 -16.37
C SER A 425 23.42 13.04 -15.46
N SER A 426 23.40 12.77 -14.17
CA SER A 426 24.25 13.45 -13.15
C SER A 426 25.74 13.17 -13.34
N SER A 427 26.10 12.17 -14.15
CA SER A 427 27.46 11.83 -14.49
C SER A 427 28.16 12.88 -15.38
N ALA A 428 27.39 13.72 -16.07
CA ALA A 428 27.93 14.80 -16.92
C ALA A 428 28.00 16.16 -16.22
N GLN A 429 27.53 16.27 -14.97
CA GLN A 429 27.50 17.52 -14.19
C GLN A 429 28.64 17.56 -13.18
N ASP A 430 29.00 18.78 -12.71
CA ASP A 430 29.90 18.92 -11.58
C ASP A 430 29.37 18.21 -10.33
N ILE A 431 30.13 17.26 -9.82
CA ILE A 431 29.73 16.41 -8.70
C ILE A 431 29.42 17.23 -7.44
N GLY A 432 30.16 18.34 -7.22
CA GLY A 432 29.93 19.23 -6.09
C GLY A 432 28.56 19.87 -6.14
N HIS A 433 28.14 20.33 -7.32
CA HIS A 433 26.80 20.89 -7.54
C HIS A 433 25.71 19.82 -7.34
N VAL A 434 25.88 18.61 -7.88
CA VAL A 434 24.94 17.51 -7.72
C VAL A 434 24.75 17.13 -6.26
N VAL A 435 25.85 16.94 -5.52
CA VAL A 435 25.81 16.58 -4.08
C VAL A 435 25.11 17.66 -3.26
N THR A 436 25.47 18.93 -3.48
CA THR A 436 24.91 20.05 -2.72
C THR A 436 23.42 20.25 -3.01
N SER A 437 23.03 20.31 -4.30
CA SER A 437 21.62 20.50 -4.69
C SER A 437 20.74 19.38 -4.17
N ARG A 438 21.17 18.11 -4.29
CA ARG A 438 20.43 16.94 -3.79
C ARG A 438 20.22 16.96 -2.29
N THR A 439 21.29 17.28 -1.55
CA THR A 439 21.22 17.34 -0.08
C THR A 439 20.21 18.41 0.37
N ILE A 440 20.27 19.60 -0.25
CA ILE A 440 19.36 20.70 0.09
C ILE A 440 17.93 20.39 -0.34
N GLU A 441 17.69 19.84 -1.54
CA GLU A 441 16.36 19.45 -2.01
C GLU A 441 15.70 18.41 -1.09
N VAL A 442 16.44 17.40 -0.65
CA VAL A 442 15.95 16.41 0.31
C VAL A 442 15.60 17.07 1.65
N LEU A 443 16.47 17.96 2.15
CA LEU A 443 16.22 18.69 3.39
C LEU A 443 14.97 19.56 3.29
N LEU A 444 14.82 20.32 2.22
CA LEU A 444 13.61 21.15 1.96
C LEU A 444 12.34 20.29 1.93
N ALA A 445 12.38 19.17 1.21
CA ALA A 445 11.25 18.26 1.14
C ALA A 445 10.90 17.65 2.51
N VAL A 446 11.91 17.30 3.33
CA VAL A 446 11.70 16.79 4.69
C VAL A 446 11.06 17.85 5.57
N LEU A 447 11.59 19.08 5.57
CA LEU A 447 11.05 20.19 6.36
C LEU A 447 9.61 20.55 5.95
N ALA A 448 9.35 20.67 4.65
CA ALA A 448 8.00 20.94 4.13
C ALA A 448 7.03 19.82 4.48
N SER A 449 7.46 18.55 4.36
CA SER A 449 6.64 17.37 4.69
C SER A 449 6.30 17.33 6.19
N VAL A 450 7.27 17.59 7.06
CA VAL A 450 7.02 17.69 8.51
C VAL A 450 6.04 18.82 8.79
N ALA A 451 6.24 20.00 8.19
CA ALA A 451 5.33 21.13 8.39
C ALA A 451 3.88 20.78 7.99
N VAL A 452 3.66 20.16 6.83
CA VAL A 452 2.29 19.79 6.40
C VAL A 452 1.68 18.67 7.25
N LEU A 453 2.47 17.74 7.79
CA LEU A 453 1.97 16.71 8.71
C LEU A 453 1.41 17.32 10.01
N TRP A 454 2.02 18.38 10.50
CA TRP A 454 1.63 18.99 11.77
C TRP A 454 0.58 20.07 11.62
N PHE A 455 0.67 20.89 10.57
CA PHE A 455 -0.13 22.12 10.45
C PHE A 455 -1.25 22.01 9.43
N LEU A 456 -1.12 21.17 8.39
CA LEU A 456 -2.16 21.06 7.38
C LEU A 456 -3.27 20.10 7.84
N ARG A 457 -4.44 20.66 8.15
CA ARG A 457 -5.65 19.92 8.51
C ARG A 457 -5.50 19.00 9.74
N PRO A 458 -5.11 19.54 10.90
CA PRO A 458 -4.76 18.72 12.07
C PRO A 458 -5.92 17.93 12.69
N LYS A 459 -7.19 18.29 12.40
CA LYS A 459 -8.39 17.61 12.91
C LYS A 459 -9.06 16.69 11.87
N ALA A 460 -8.44 16.46 10.73
CA ALA A 460 -9.05 15.67 9.66
C ALA A 460 -9.23 14.20 10.07
N GLU A 461 -8.27 13.64 10.78
CA GLU A 461 -8.28 12.25 11.22
C GLU A 461 -9.44 11.96 12.18
N ALA A 462 -9.70 12.85 13.14
CA ALA A 462 -10.82 12.70 14.08
C ALA A 462 -12.17 12.76 13.36
N ARG A 463 -12.35 13.72 12.44
CA ARG A 463 -13.58 13.83 11.65
C ARG A 463 -13.79 12.61 10.73
N TYR A 464 -12.71 12.09 10.17
CA TYR A 464 -12.80 10.91 9.31
C TYR A 464 -13.15 9.66 10.12
N HIS A 465 -12.56 9.49 11.30
CA HIS A 465 -12.93 8.40 12.20
C HIS A 465 -14.43 8.44 12.56
N SER A 466 -14.96 9.60 12.96
CA SER A 466 -16.39 9.76 13.23
C SER A 466 -17.27 9.40 12.02
N PHE A 467 -16.86 9.79 10.81
CA PHE A 467 -17.56 9.42 9.59
C PHE A 467 -17.55 7.90 9.35
N VAL A 468 -16.40 7.24 9.52
CA VAL A 468 -16.27 5.79 9.33
C VAL A 468 -17.03 5.02 10.42
N ALA A 469 -17.00 5.48 11.66
CA ALA A 469 -17.76 4.90 12.77
C ALA A 469 -19.28 4.93 12.50
N ASN A 470 -19.79 6.05 11.96
CA ASN A 470 -21.18 6.15 11.53
C ASN A 470 -21.51 5.15 10.41
N ASN A 471 -20.62 5.01 9.42
CA ASN A 471 -20.83 4.04 8.34
C ASN A 471 -20.82 2.59 8.86
N CYS A 472 -19.98 2.29 9.84
CA CYS A 472 -19.95 0.97 10.47
C CYS A 472 -21.28 0.65 11.17
N ARG A 473 -21.84 1.61 11.92
CA ARG A 473 -23.18 1.48 12.53
C ARG A 473 -24.28 1.29 11.48
N ASN A 474 -24.25 2.08 10.43
CA ASN A 474 -25.21 1.94 9.32
C ASN A 474 -25.10 0.57 8.65
N ALA A 475 -23.88 0.02 8.47
CA ALA A 475 -23.70 -1.31 7.92
C ALA A 475 -24.22 -2.42 8.84
N MET A 476 -24.08 -2.27 10.17
CA MET A 476 -24.71 -3.18 11.14
C MET A 476 -26.25 -3.14 11.03
N GLY A 477 -26.82 -1.94 10.99
CA GLY A 477 -28.27 -1.77 10.81
C GLY A 477 -28.77 -2.34 9.49
N ALA A 478 -28.04 -2.15 8.40
CA ALA A 478 -28.37 -2.72 7.09
C ALA A 478 -28.34 -4.26 7.10
N LEU A 479 -27.35 -4.86 7.77
CA LEU A 479 -27.28 -6.31 7.92
C LEU A 479 -28.45 -6.85 8.77
N LEU A 480 -28.76 -6.23 9.91
CA LEU A 480 -29.92 -6.61 10.72
C LEU A 480 -31.23 -6.50 9.93
N GLY A 481 -31.42 -5.40 9.16
CA GLY A 481 -32.58 -5.22 8.30
C GLY A 481 -32.68 -6.30 7.22
N ALA A 482 -31.55 -6.71 6.63
CA ALA A 482 -31.53 -7.81 5.67
C ALA A 482 -31.90 -9.16 6.32
N LEU A 483 -31.43 -9.43 7.54
CA LEU A 483 -31.73 -10.67 8.25
C LEU A 483 -33.20 -10.82 8.68
N LEU A 484 -33.95 -9.72 8.76
CA LEU A 484 -35.42 -9.77 8.98
C LEU A 484 -36.18 -10.36 7.81
N VAL A 485 -35.65 -10.28 6.59
CA VAL A 485 -36.36 -10.65 5.35
C VAL A 485 -35.62 -11.71 4.53
N THR A 486 -34.37 -12.03 4.87
CA THR A 486 -33.56 -13.01 4.14
C THR A 486 -32.72 -13.86 5.07
N THR A 487 -32.24 -15.00 4.55
CA THR A 487 -31.26 -15.82 5.27
C THR A 487 -29.86 -15.19 5.24
N PRO A 488 -28.97 -15.50 6.21
CA PRO A 488 -27.58 -15.03 6.23
C PRO A 488 -26.81 -15.29 4.93
N ARG A 489 -27.12 -16.37 4.21
CA ARG A 489 -26.51 -16.69 2.92
C ARG A 489 -26.91 -15.73 1.81
N ARG A 490 -28.11 -15.14 1.86
CA ARG A 490 -28.56 -14.14 0.88
C ARG A 490 -28.09 -12.74 1.21
N ALA A 491 -27.79 -12.45 2.49
CA ALA A 491 -27.26 -11.18 2.98
C ALA A 491 -25.73 -11.04 2.78
N LEU A 492 -25.16 -11.69 1.75
CA LEU A 492 -23.72 -11.60 1.47
C LEU A 492 -23.21 -10.18 1.15
N PRO A 493 -23.95 -9.32 0.43
CA PRO A 493 -23.53 -7.93 0.21
C PRO A 493 -23.39 -7.15 1.52
N GLU A 494 -24.37 -7.22 2.42
CA GLU A 494 -24.40 -6.51 3.69
C GLU A 494 -23.29 -7.03 4.63
N ARG A 495 -23.06 -8.34 4.65
CA ARG A 495 -21.94 -8.97 5.39
C ARG A 495 -20.58 -8.49 4.90
N ARG A 496 -20.38 -8.44 3.57
CA ARG A 496 -19.16 -7.91 2.94
C ARG A 496 -18.95 -6.44 3.33
N ASP A 497 -20.00 -5.64 3.25
CA ASP A 497 -19.93 -4.21 3.52
C ASP A 497 -19.65 -3.96 5.00
N LEU A 498 -20.28 -4.69 5.92
CA LEU A 498 -19.96 -4.62 7.35
C LEU A 498 -18.50 -5.02 7.63
N GLN A 499 -18.01 -6.12 7.06
CA GLN A 499 -16.62 -6.52 7.24
C GLN A 499 -15.64 -5.44 6.73
N TYR A 500 -15.95 -4.84 5.58
CA TYR A 500 -15.14 -3.74 5.03
C TYR A 500 -15.11 -2.52 5.96
N GLU A 501 -16.25 -2.16 6.56
CA GLU A 501 -16.35 -1.05 7.51
C GLU A 501 -15.58 -1.31 8.80
N LEU A 502 -15.71 -2.51 9.39
CA LEU A 502 -14.97 -2.88 10.60
C LEU A 502 -13.47 -2.80 10.39
N LEU A 503 -12.96 -3.32 9.26
CA LEU A 503 -11.54 -3.23 8.91
C LEU A 503 -11.09 -1.78 8.67
N THR A 504 -11.96 -0.94 8.12
CA THR A 504 -11.67 0.47 7.87
C THR A 504 -11.70 1.27 9.18
N GLU A 505 -12.68 1.03 10.03
CA GLU A 505 -12.82 1.69 11.33
C GLU A 505 -11.59 1.40 12.22
N ARG A 506 -11.20 0.13 12.32
CA ARG A 506 -9.97 -0.27 13.05
C ARG A 506 -8.74 0.48 12.56
N ARG A 507 -8.57 0.65 11.26
CA ARG A 507 -7.44 1.38 10.68
C ARG A 507 -7.50 2.86 11.06
N THR A 508 -8.68 3.48 11.00
CA THR A 508 -8.82 4.91 11.30
C THR A 508 -8.59 5.22 12.77
N ILE A 509 -9.03 4.36 13.69
CA ILE A 509 -8.77 4.57 15.13
C ILE A 509 -7.30 4.37 15.46
N MET A 510 -6.59 3.44 14.81
CA MET A 510 -5.15 3.28 14.99
C MET A 510 -4.38 4.52 14.55
N THR A 511 -4.74 5.11 13.40
CA THR A 511 -4.18 6.38 12.93
C THR A 511 -4.51 7.53 13.90
N LEU A 512 -5.74 7.57 14.41
CA LEU A 512 -6.16 8.56 15.40
C LEU A 512 -5.36 8.42 16.71
N SER A 513 -5.16 7.19 17.19
CA SER A 513 -4.35 6.92 18.40
C SER A 513 -2.90 7.36 18.24
N ALA A 514 -2.32 7.17 17.06
CA ALA A 514 -0.96 7.60 16.77
C ALA A 514 -0.81 9.13 16.72
N ASN A 515 -1.80 9.86 16.17
CA ASN A 515 -1.73 11.29 15.96
C ASN A 515 -2.35 12.14 17.08
N HIS A 516 -3.42 11.63 17.70
CA HIS A 516 -4.25 12.34 18.68
C HIS A 516 -4.66 11.42 19.85
N PRO A 517 -3.71 11.04 20.71
CA PRO A 517 -3.94 10.05 21.75
C PRO A 517 -5.07 10.43 22.72
N LEU A 518 -5.23 11.70 23.06
CA LEU A 518 -6.30 12.15 23.96
C LEU A 518 -7.69 11.97 23.34
N ILE A 519 -7.85 12.32 22.06
CA ILE A 519 -9.13 12.13 21.36
C ILE A 519 -9.42 10.64 21.18
N ALA A 520 -8.40 9.84 20.90
CA ALA A 520 -8.57 8.39 20.74
C ALA A 520 -8.98 7.74 22.06
N GLU A 521 -8.51 8.24 23.21
CA GLU A 521 -8.89 7.73 24.52
C GLU A 521 -10.40 7.89 24.80
N GLU A 522 -10.97 9.05 24.45
CA GLU A 522 -12.40 9.32 24.61
C GLU A 522 -13.30 8.36 23.81
N VAL A 523 -12.82 7.88 22.65
CA VAL A 523 -13.61 7.02 21.76
C VAL A 523 -13.16 5.54 21.78
N TRP A 524 -12.14 5.18 22.59
CA TRP A 524 -11.53 3.86 22.55
C TRP A 524 -12.47 2.74 23.00
N GLN A 525 -13.21 2.96 24.09
CA GLN A 525 -14.18 1.98 24.58
C GLN A 525 -15.30 1.73 23.54
N ARG A 526 -15.82 2.81 22.96
CA ARG A 526 -16.84 2.73 21.91
C ARG A 526 -16.33 1.99 20.66
N HIS A 527 -15.06 2.21 20.29
CA HIS A 527 -14.40 1.44 19.24
C HIS A 527 -14.41 -0.06 19.56
N GLN A 528 -13.97 -0.45 20.75
CA GLN A 528 -13.92 -1.86 21.16
C GLN A 528 -15.31 -2.50 21.11
N GLN A 529 -16.33 -1.83 21.63
CA GLN A 529 -17.70 -2.31 21.61
C GLN A 529 -18.20 -2.45 20.16
N MET A 530 -17.93 -1.48 19.30
CA MET A 530 -18.28 -1.53 17.87
C MET A 530 -17.65 -2.73 17.16
N GLN A 531 -16.36 -3.00 17.39
CA GLN A 531 -15.67 -4.15 16.82
C GLN A 531 -16.28 -5.47 17.32
N ARG A 532 -16.53 -5.59 18.64
CA ARG A 532 -17.16 -6.78 19.24
C ARG A 532 -18.54 -7.05 18.65
N THR A 533 -19.41 -6.06 18.65
CA THR A 533 -20.79 -6.18 18.10
C THR A 533 -20.78 -6.50 16.61
N GLY A 534 -19.90 -5.85 15.84
CA GLY A 534 -19.80 -6.10 14.40
C GLY A 534 -19.32 -7.52 14.07
N TYR A 535 -18.29 -8.00 14.76
CA TYR A 535 -17.81 -9.38 14.56
C TYR A 535 -18.81 -10.41 15.08
N MET A 536 -19.52 -10.14 16.18
CA MET A 536 -20.61 -10.98 16.68
C MET A 536 -21.70 -11.17 15.61
N LEU A 537 -22.12 -10.10 14.94
CA LEU A 537 -23.08 -10.17 13.82
C LEU A 537 -22.57 -11.02 12.65
N LEU A 538 -21.28 -10.87 12.28
CA LEU A 538 -20.67 -11.66 11.21
C LEU A 538 -20.54 -13.14 11.59
N ASP A 539 -20.18 -13.44 12.84
CA ASP A 539 -20.04 -14.81 13.35
C ASP A 539 -21.40 -15.50 13.49
N TYR A 540 -22.43 -14.77 13.93
CA TYR A 540 -23.80 -15.23 13.90
C TYR A 540 -24.25 -15.64 12.49
N CYS A 541 -24.03 -14.75 11.50
CA CYS A 541 -24.36 -15.05 10.10
C CYS A 541 -23.58 -16.25 9.55
N HIS A 542 -22.35 -16.47 10.03
CA HIS A 542 -21.57 -17.63 9.62
C HIS A 542 -22.12 -18.93 10.19
N GLY A 543 -22.47 -18.94 11.47
CA GLY A 543 -23.02 -20.10 12.14
C GLY A 543 -24.39 -20.53 11.61
N ARG A 544 -25.32 -19.60 11.42
CA ARG A 544 -26.67 -19.91 10.91
C ARG A 544 -26.67 -20.34 9.43
N GLY A 545 -25.78 -19.81 8.60
CA GLY A 545 -25.62 -20.22 7.20
C GLY A 545 -26.89 -20.11 6.37
N HIS A 546 -27.62 -21.21 6.23
CA HIS A 546 -28.84 -21.31 5.43
C HIS A 546 -30.14 -21.06 6.22
N ASP A 547 -30.09 -21.17 7.55
CA ASP A 547 -31.27 -21.08 8.40
C ASP A 547 -31.66 -19.61 8.58
N GLU A 548 -32.97 -19.37 8.66
CA GLU A 548 -33.52 -18.06 8.96
C GLU A 548 -33.15 -17.67 10.41
N ALA A 549 -32.92 -16.38 10.61
CA ALA A 549 -32.68 -15.84 11.93
C ALA A 549 -34.00 -15.88 12.75
N SER A 550 -33.92 -16.32 14.02
CA SER A 550 -35.07 -16.25 14.92
C SER A 550 -35.34 -14.79 15.33
N LEU A 551 -36.61 -14.48 15.62
CA LEU A 551 -36.97 -13.14 16.10
C LEU A 551 -36.30 -12.81 17.44
N ASP A 552 -36.09 -13.79 18.29
CA ASP A 552 -35.42 -13.62 19.59
C ASP A 552 -33.92 -13.30 19.38
N ASP A 553 -33.24 -14.03 18.49
CA ASP A 553 -31.85 -13.73 18.12
C ASP A 553 -31.72 -12.32 17.55
N LEU A 554 -32.61 -11.96 16.61
CA LEU A 554 -32.59 -10.62 15.97
C LEU A 554 -32.86 -9.51 16.99
N SER A 555 -33.77 -9.75 17.96
CA SER A 555 -34.05 -8.81 19.05
C SER A 555 -32.80 -8.60 19.92
N ASN A 556 -32.11 -9.68 20.30
CA ASN A 556 -30.90 -9.63 21.10
C ASN A 556 -29.76 -8.91 20.35
N LEU A 557 -29.54 -9.26 19.08
CA LEU A 557 -28.53 -8.60 18.23
C LEU A 557 -28.83 -7.12 18.01
N ALA A 558 -30.14 -6.77 17.84
CA ALA A 558 -30.56 -5.38 17.68
C ALA A 558 -30.36 -4.58 18.98
N ALA A 559 -30.57 -5.19 20.15
CA ALA A 559 -30.31 -4.56 21.44
C ALA A 559 -28.82 -4.21 21.59
N GLU A 560 -27.92 -5.12 21.24
CA GLU A 560 -26.47 -4.86 21.25
C GLU A 560 -26.04 -3.72 20.30
N VAL A 561 -26.64 -3.68 19.09
CA VAL A 561 -26.37 -2.58 18.15
C VAL A 561 -26.93 -1.25 18.65
N ARG A 562 -28.10 -1.29 19.32
CA ARG A 562 -28.73 -0.10 19.89
C ARG A 562 -27.87 0.56 20.97
N LEU A 563 -27.20 -0.23 21.81
CA LEU A 563 -26.27 0.30 22.80
C LEU A 563 -25.15 1.19 22.19
N LEU A 564 -24.80 0.97 20.91
CA LEU A 564 -23.85 1.81 20.17
C LEU A 564 -24.46 3.13 19.67
N LEU A 565 -25.79 3.30 19.73
CA LEU A 565 -26.50 4.48 19.26
C LEU A 565 -26.87 5.43 20.40
N ASP A 566 -27.05 4.90 21.59
CA ASP A 566 -27.57 5.65 22.76
C ASP A 566 -26.47 6.44 23.50
N ASP A 567 -25.20 6.23 23.16
CA ASP A 567 -24.01 6.98 23.63
C ASP A 567 -23.46 7.93 22.53
#